data_0000f43de45f8bf8f55a32d401b64764
#
_entry.id   0000f43de45f8bf8f55a32d401b64764
#
_cell.length_a   1.000
_cell.length_b   1.000
_cell.length_c   1.000
_cell.angle_alpha   90.00
_cell.angle_beta   90.00
_cell.angle_gamma   90.00
#
_symmetry.space_group_name_H-M   'P 1'
#
loop_
_entity.id
_entity.type
_entity.pdbx_description
1 polymer ?
#
loop_
_entity_poly.entity_id
_entity_poly.type
_entity_poly.pdbx_seq_one_letter_code
_entity_poly.pdbx_strand_id
1 'polypeptide(L)'
;MNWLTKGRVLAGTLLLAGAIGGISEALAQKSGGTLRIYHRDTSPGASIHEEGTISTLIPFMAVYNNLVMFKQDEPRNSMKSIVPDLAESWSWNAEQTAVTFKLQAGVKWHDGMAFTAKDVICTWDMLTEKDGPKFRKNPRKQWYHNLAEVTANGDHEVTFKLKRPQPSFLALIASGFTPVYPCHIAAATMRTKPIGTGPFKVAEFNPSIAIKLVRNPDYWKQGRPYLDAIEYKVITNRATAMLAFVADEIDLTFPGEVSIPILKDLQKQVPQAICQVRPTNVSTNLILNHAVPPFNNPEIVKAVMLALDRKGFNDILYQGEATIGGAMLPAPEGLWGMPDDFLKDVPGYGGSTDDNREKARAIMKGLGYGPDKPLKVKLTVRNIALFRDPAVVVQGQLKEVWIDAEMDLVETPAYAPKMTRKDYTISAGMVGSGLDDPDQQFYENYACGSERNLGQYCNPELDKLIDEQSSETDQEKRRKLVWEIDRKLQIDGVRPMLSHYRAATCWHSRVKGLTIMQNSLYNGWRFEDPWLDR
;
A
#
# COMPACT_ATOMS: atom_id res chain seq x y z
N MET A 1 34.14 -87.09 -22.81
CA MET A 1 32.96 -87.93 -22.61
C MET A 1 31.77 -87.01 -22.39
N ASN A 2 31.02 -86.71 -23.43
CA ASN A 2 29.55 -86.81 -23.54
C ASN A 2 28.74 -86.17 -22.41
N TRP A 3 27.75 -85.32 -22.61
CA TRP A 3 26.61 -85.28 -23.52
C TRP A 3 25.87 -83.95 -23.31
N LEU A 4 25.58 -83.16 -24.33
CA LEU A 4 24.30 -82.98 -25.06
C LEU A 4 23.10 -82.43 -24.22
N THR A 5 22.70 -81.20 -24.63
CA THR A 5 21.40 -80.73 -25.11
C THR A 5 20.20 -80.66 -24.16
N LYS A 6 19.60 -79.54 -24.07
CA LYS A 6 18.30 -79.17 -24.70
C LYS A 6 17.87 -77.78 -24.34
N GLY A 7 17.57 -77.00 -25.36
CA GLY A 7 16.99 -75.68 -25.21
C GLY A 7 15.52 -75.69 -24.71
N ARG A 8 15.11 -74.71 -24.05
CA ARG A 8 13.70 -74.30 -23.87
C ARG A 8 13.58 -72.82 -24.16
N VAL A 9 12.87 -72.49 -25.23
CA VAL A 9 12.36 -71.18 -25.58
C VAL A 9 11.30 -70.84 -24.52
N LEU A 10 11.49 -69.77 -23.78
CA LEU A 10 10.45 -69.14 -23.00
C LEU A 10 10.11 -67.80 -23.63
N ALA A 11 8.90 -67.71 -24.16
CA ALA A 11 8.29 -66.51 -24.67
C ALA A 11 8.07 -65.54 -23.50
N GLY A 12 8.82 -64.43 -23.50
CA GLY A 12 8.61 -63.35 -22.55
C GLY A 12 7.51 -62.43 -23.05
N THR A 13 6.37 -62.46 -22.39
CA THR A 13 5.27 -61.50 -22.58
C THR A 13 5.71 -60.13 -22.02
N LEU A 14 5.96 -59.14 -22.91
CA LEU A 14 6.13 -57.73 -22.51
C LEU A 14 4.77 -57.19 -22.06
N LEU A 15 4.63 -56.99 -20.76
CA LEU A 15 3.61 -56.11 -20.16
C LEU A 15 4.04 -54.67 -20.38
N LEU A 16 3.44 -53.97 -21.36
CA LEU A 16 3.45 -52.52 -21.44
C LEU A 16 2.59 -52.00 -20.28
N ALA A 17 3.23 -51.60 -19.18
CA ALA A 17 2.61 -50.76 -18.18
C ALA A 17 2.47 -49.34 -18.76
N GLY A 18 1.27 -49.01 -19.23
CA GLY A 18 0.92 -47.66 -19.65
C GLY A 18 1.02 -46.70 -18.43
N ALA A 19 2.08 -45.91 -18.40
CA ALA A 19 2.15 -44.72 -17.54
C ALA A 19 1.13 -43.71 -18.08
N ILE A 20 -0.06 -43.69 -17.51
CA ILE A 20 -0.99 -42.56 -17.61
C ILE A 20 -0.37 -41.44 -16.77
N GLY A 21 0.60 -40.75 -17.36
CA GLY A 21 1.04 -39.46 -16.87
C GLY A 21 -0.12 -38.51 -17.01
N GLY A 22 -0.71 -38.09 -15.86
CA GLY A 22 -1.65 -37.01 -15.85
C GLY A 22 -0.98 -35.77 -16.45
N ILE A 23 -1.33 -35.48 -17.72
CA ILE A 23 -1.02 -34.21 -18.35
C ILE A 23 -1.88 -33.19 -17.58
N SER A 24 -1.28 -32.53 -16.60
CA SER A 24 -1.83 -31.24 -16.15
C SER A 24 -1.86 -30.36 -17.38
N GLU A 25 -3.04 -30.17 -17.97
CA GLU A 25 -3.25 -29.12 -18.96
C GLU A 25 -2.81 -27.79 -18.32
N ALA A 26 -1.58 -27.40 -18.59
CA ALA A 26 -1.18 -26.02 -18.38
C ALA A 26 -2.06 -25.22 -19.32
N LEU A 27 -3.12 -24.60 -18.78
CA LEU A 27 -4.00 -23.72 -19.53
C LEU A 27 -3.10 -22.67 -20.21
N ALA A 28 -2.98 -22.78 -21.54
CA ALA A 28 -2.21 -21.81 -22.31
C ALA A 28 -2.79 -20.43 -22.05
N GLN A 29 -1.94 -19.49 -21.65
CA GLN A 29 -2.35 -18.11 -21.39
C GLN A 29 -2.95 -17.51 -22.64
N LYS A 30 -4.19 -17.01 -22.55
CA LYS A 30 -4.92 -16.41 -23.66
C LYS A 30 -4.62 -14.93 -23.75
N SER A 31 -4.34 -14.44 -24.95
CA SER A 31 -4.23 -13.01 -25.20
C SER A 31 -5.59 -12.44 -25.60
N GLY A 32 -5.84 -11.19 -25.19
CA GLY A 32 -7.01 -10.44 -25.59
C GLY A 32 -8.00 -10.13 -24.47
N GLY A 33 -8.96 -9.30 -24.80
CA GLY A 33 -10.05 -8.91 -23.92
C GLY A 33 -9.75 -7.71 -23.01
N THR A 34 -10.83 -7.14 -22.48
CA THR A 34 -10.79 -5.98 -21.56
C THR A 34 -11.13 -6.45 -20.15
N LEU A 35 -10.25 -6.15 -19.18
CA LEU A 35 -10.50 -6.36 -17.77
C LEU A 35 -11.29 -5.17 -17.22
N ARG A 36 -12.49 -5.42 -16.69
CA ARG A 36 -13.41 -4.40 -16.15
C ARG A 36 -13.29 -4.36 -14.64
N ILE A 37 -12.92 -3.20 -14.10
CA ILE A 37 -12.76 -2.98 -12.66
C ILE A 37 -13.62 -1.78 -12.27
N TYR A 38 -14.33 -1.80 -11.14
CA TYR A 38 -14.87 -0.53 -10.66
C TYR A 38 -13.81 0.26 -9.90
N HIS A 39 -13.87 1.58 -9.99
CA HIS A 39 -13.08 2.48 -9.18
C HIS A 39 -13.95 3.12 -8.11
N ARG A 40 -13.51 3.08 -6.85
CA ARG A 40 -14.34 3.43 -5.68
C ARG A 40 -14.59 4.92 -5.49
N ASP A 41 -13.79 5.78 -6.12
CA ASP A 41 -13.87 7.23 -5.98
C ASP A 41 -13.16 7.97 -7.13
N THR A 42 -13.18 9.30 -7.07
CA THR A 42 -12.48 10.14 -8.03
C THR A 42 -10.98 10.09 -7.80
N SER A 43 -10.19 9.74 -8.82
CA SER A 43 -8.73 9.83 -8.76
C SER A 43 -8.29 11.31 -8.74
N PRO A 44 -7.46 11.73 -7.77
CA PRO A 44 -7.04 13.14 -7.68
C PRO A 44 -6.06 13.57 -8.77
N GLY A 45 -5.51 12.62 -9.53
CA GLY A 45 -4.56 12.81 -10.61
C GLY A 45 -3.87 11.52 -11.00
N ALA A 46 -3.12 11.54 -12.11
CA ALA A 46 -2.38 10.37 -12.61
C ALA A 46 -0.90 10.36 -12.18
N SER A 47 -0.41 11.42 -11.52
CA SER A 47 0.99 11.53 -11.07
C SER A 47 1.20 10.74 -9.78
N ILE A 48 1.80 9.54 -9.89
CA ILE A 48 2.08 8.68 -8.73
C ILE A 48 3.02 9.38 -7.73
N HIS A 49 4.00 10.15 -8.19
CA HIS A 49 4.92 10.86 -7.30
C HIS A 49 4.24 11.94 -6.45
N GLU A 50 3.17 12.55 -6.96
CA GLU A 50 2.46 13.58 -6.21
C GLU A 50 1.34 13.03 -5.32
N GLU A 51 0.86 11.81 -5.58
CA GLU A 51 -0.28 11.26 -4.87
C GLU A 51 0.12 10.16 -3.88
N GLY A 52 -0.59 10.08 -2.74
CA GLY A 52 -0.35 9.09 -1.69
C GLY A 52 -1.48 8.09 -1.54
N THR A 53 -2.35 7.95 -2.54
CA THR A 53 -3.56 7.13 -2.45
C THR A 53 -3.55 5.99 -3.46
N ILE A 54 -4.13 4.86 -3.05
CA ILE A 54 -4.34 3.71 -3.94
C ILE A 54 -5.30 4.05 -5.09
N SER A 55 -6.12 5.09 -4.95
CA SER A 55 -7.03 5.55 -6.00
C SER A 55 -6.28 6.10 -7.22
N THR A 56 -5.04 6.57 -7.04
CA THR A 56 -4.13 6.88 -8.15
C THR A 56 -3.24 5.68 -8.49
N LEU A 57 -2.65 5.05 -7.48
CA LEU A 57 -1.63 4.04 -7.71
C LEU A 57 -2.15 2.83 -8.49
N ILE A 58 -3.30 2.26 -8.08
CA ILE A 58 -3.83 1.04 -8.69
C ILE A 58 -4.06 1.19 -10.20
N PRO A 59 -4.77 2.23 -10.71
CA PRO A 59 -4.96 2.34 -12.16
C PRO A 59 -3.68 2.71 -12.91
N PHE A 60 -2.78 3.48 -12.31
CA PHE A 60 -1.64 4.02 -13.06
C PHE A 60 -0.33 3.23 -12.88
N MET A 61 -0.24 2.26 -11.95
CA MET A 61 0.95 1.42 -11.82
C MET A 61 1.23 0.65 -13.12
N ALA A 62 0.20 0.25 -13.87
CA ALA A 62 0.32 -0.44 -15.16
C ALA A 62 0.85 0.46 -16.30
N VAL A 63 0.90 1.77 -16.09
CA VAL A 63 1.42 2.75 -17.07
C VAL A 63 2.93 2.88 -16.98
N TYR A 64 3.52 2.55 -15.82
CA TYR A 64 4.92 2.82 -15.51
C TYR A 64 5.74 1.56 -15.26
N ASN A 65 7.07 1.72 -15.27
CA ASN A 65 8.02 0.77 -14.69
C ASN A 65 8.91 1.44 -13.65
N ASN A 66 9.50 0.62 -12.79
CA ASN A 66 10.47 1.00 -11.78
C ASN A 66 11.87 0.51 -12.19
N LEU A 67 12.94 0.85 -11.46
CA LEU A 67 14.24 0.21 -11.68
C LEU A 67 14.20 -1.28 -11.33
N VAL A 68 13.63 -1.58 -10.17
CA VAL A 68 13.35 -2.94 -9.68
C VAL A 68 11.93 -2.97 -9.15
N MET A 69 11.32 -4.14 -9.06
CA MET A 69 9.94 -4.29 -8.60
C MET A 69 9.78 -5.51 -7.70
N PHE A 70 8.72 -5.55 -6.91
CA PHE A 70 8.31 -6.78 -6.25
C PHE A 70 7.70 -7.74 -7.27
N LYS A 71 8.06 -9.01 -7.16
CA LYS A 71 7.56 -10.08 -8.01
C LYS A 71 6.03 -10.12 -7.97
N GLN A 72 5.37 -10.12 -9.14
CA GLN A 72 3.92 -9.94 -9.23
C GLN A 72 3.12 -11.24 -9.01
N ASP A 73 3.77 -12.39 -9.07
CA ASP A 73 3.19 -13.72 -8.84
C ASP A 73 3.50 -14.29 -7.44
N GLU A 74 4.20 -13.54 -6.59
CA GLU A 74 4.49 -13.88 -5.20
C GLU A 74 3.70 -12.98 -4.26
N PRO A 75 2.79 -13.54 -3.42
CA PRO A 75 1.86 -12.73 -2.66
C PRO A 75 2.51 -11.95 -1.50
N ARG A 76 3.75 -12.27 -1.10
CA ARG A 76 4.44 -11.59 0.00
C ARG A 76 5.60 -10.75 -0.50
N ASN A 77 5.52 -9.44 -0.28
CA ASN A 77 6.62 -8.54 -0.57
C ASN A 77 7.71 -8.69 0.49
N SER A 78 8.94 -8.88 0.03
CA SER A 78 10.15 -9.00 0.86
C SER A 78 11.38 -8.59 0.05
N MET A 79 12.53 -8.42 0.70
CA MET A 79 13.79 -8.18 -0.01
C MET A 79 14.13 -9.30 -1.01
N LYS A 80 13.67 -10.54 -0.73
CA LYS A 80 13.91 -11.71 -1.60
C LYS A 80 12.99 -11.75 -2.83
N SER A 81 11.86 -11.05 -2.80
CA SER A 81 10.92 -10.97 -3.93
C SER A 81 11.17 -9.76 -4.83
N ILE A 82 12.25 -8.99 -4.59
CA ILE A 82 12.66 -7.91 -5.49
C ILE A 82 13.33 -8.51 -6.74
N VAL A 83 12.84 -8.12 -7.90
CA VAL A 83 13.30 -8.62 -9.22
C VAL A 83 13.63 -7.46 -10.15
N PRO A 84 14.44 -7.69 -11.20
CA PRO A 84 14.68 -6.72 -12.27
C PRO A 84 13.40 -6.17 -12.91
N ASP A 85 13.46 -4.87 -13.26
CA ASP A 85 12.44 -4.21 -14.12
C ASP A 85 13.20 -3.34 -15.15
N LEU A 86 13.22 -2.02 -15.07
CA LEU A 86 14.04 -1.19 -15.98
C LEU A 86 15.55 -1.38 -15.77
N ALA A 87 15.98 -1.84 -14.60
CA ALA A 87 17.33 -2.34 -14.41
C ALA A 87 17.35 -3.86 -14.66
N GLU A 88 18.33 -4.34 -15.44
CA GLU A 88 18.54 -5.78 -15.66
C GLU A 88 19.26 -6.45 -14.49
N SER A 89 20.08 -5.66 -13.75
CA SER A 89 20.82 -6.12 -12.58
C SER A 89 21.28 -4.94 -11.73
N TRP A 90 21.73 -5.25 -10.51
CA TRP A 90 22.32 -4.26 -9.60
C TRP A 90 23.41 -4.89 -8.74
N SER A 91 24.32 -4.04 -8.23
CA SER A 91 25.37 -4.46 -7.30
C SER A 91 25.66 -3.37 -6.28
N TRP A 92 25.94 -3.77 -5.04
CA TRP A 92 26.36 -2.89 -3.96
C TRP A 92 27.89 -2.83 -3.86
N ASN A 93 28.42 -1.68 -3.43
CA ASN A 93 29.80 -1.61 -2.95
C ASN A 93 29.96 -2.35 -1.61
N ALA A 94 31.21 -2.57 -1.18
CA ALA A 94 31.50 -3.31 0.06
C ALA A 94 30.93 -2.62 1.32
N GLU A 95 30.87 -1.30 1.33
CA GLU A 95 30.38 -0.48 2.45
C GLU A 95 28.85 -0.35 2.48
N GLN A 96 28.13 -0.94 1.52
CA GLN A 96 26.66 -0.83 1.38
C GLN A 96 26.15 0.63 1.31
N THR A 97 26.98 1.53 0.77
CA THR A 97 26.70 2.96 0.62
C THR A 97 26.53 3.39 -0.83
N ALA A 98 26.75 2.50 -1.79
CA ALA A 98 26.50 2.77 -3.19
C ALA A 98 25.91 1.53 -3.88
N VAL A 99 24.84 1.73 -4.66
CA VAL A 99 24.27 0.69 -5.52
C VAL A 99 24.30 1.15 -6.96
N THR A 100 24.84 0.30 -7.83
CA THR A 100 24.92 0.53 -9.27
C THR A 100 23.91 -0.37 -9.98
N PHE A 101 23.09 0.23 -10.83
CA PHE A 101 22.09 -0.46 -11.66
C PHE A 101 22.54 -0.44 -13.13
N LYS A 102 22.54 -1.58 -13.76
CA LYS A 102 22.60 -1.71 -15.21
C LYS A 102 21.19 -1.63 -15.78
N LEU A 103 20.96 -0.75 -16.74
CA LEU A 103 19.64 -0.48 -17.30
C LEU A 103 19.37 -1.33 -18.55
N GLN A 104 18.12 -1.73 -18.75
CA GLN A 104 17.64 -2.40 -19.95
C GLN A 104 17.87 -1.52 -21.18
N ALA A 105 18.48 -2.11 -22.22
CA ALA A 105 18.65 -1.43 -23.49
C ALA A 105 17.38 -1.55 -24.36
N GLY A 106 17.14 -0.55 -25.21
CA GLY A 106 16.04 -0.57 -26.19
C GLY A 106 14.64 -0.32 -25.62
N VAL A 107 14.51 0.00 -24.33
CA VAL A 107 13.23 0.41 -23.74
C VAL A 107 12.80 1.76 -24.30
N LYS A 108 11.51 1.88 -24.65
CA LYS A 108 10.92 3.12 -25.15
C LYS A 108 9.81 3.62 -24.22
N TRP A 109 9.73 4.91 -24.10
CA TRP A 109 8.56 5.60 -23.56
C TRP A 109 7.34 5.41 -24.46
N HIS A 110 6.14 5.62 -23.95
CA HIS A 110 4.90 5.46 -24.71
C HIS A 110 4.81 6.38 -25.94
N ASP A 111 5.57 7.44 -25.98
CA ASP A 111 5.69 8.38 -27.13
C ASP A 111 6.82 8.01 -28.10
N GLY A 112 7.52 6.90 -27.87
CA GLY A 112 8.57 6.38 -28.74
C GLY A 112 9.98 6.85 -28.42
N MET A 113 10.17 7.82 -27.50
CA MET A 113 11.49 8.27 -27.05
C MET A 113 12.21 7.15 -26.30
N ALA A 114 13.54 7.09 -26.41
CA ALA A 114 14.35 6.12 -25.70
C ALA A 114 14.42 6.40 -24.19
N PHE A 115 14.30 5.36 -23.37
CA PHE A 115 14.61 5.40 -21.94
C PHE A 115 16.12 5.30 -21.74
N THR A 116 16.69 6.17 -20.90
CA THR A 116 18.11 6.20 -20.58
C THR A 116 18.38 6.54 -19.11
N ALA A 117 19.64 6.46 -18.69
CA ALA A 117 20.10 6.87 -17.37
C ALA A 117 19.72 8.33 -17.01
N LYS A 118 19.56 9.20 -18.02
CA LYS A 118 19.11 10.58 -17.82
C LYS A 118 17.74 10.65 -17.17
N ASP A 119 16.81 9.77 -17.55
CA ASP A 119 15.46 9.74 -16.99
C ASP A 119 15.48 9.32 -15.52
N VAL A 120 16.38 8.41 -15.16
CA VAL A 120 16.58 8.01 -13.76
C VAL A 120 17.11 9.20 -12.94
N ILE A 121 18.16 9.87 -13.40
CA ILE A 121 18.70 11.05 -12.71
C ILE A 121 17.62 12.12 -12.55
N CYS A 122 16.92 12.49 -13.63
CA CYS A 122 15.83 13.45 -13.58
C CYS A 122 14.76 13.09 -12.54
N THR A 123 14.39 11.82 -12.45
CA THR A 123 13.37 11.36 -11.50
C THR A 123 13.81 11.61 -10.06
N TRP A 124 15.04 11.21 -9.70
CA TRP A 124 15.52 11.40 -8.33
C TRP A 124 15.92 12.84 -8.01
N ASP A 125 16.39 13.62 -9.00
CA ASP A 125 16.59 15.07 -8.83
C ASP A 125 15.25 15.78 -8.51
N MET A 126 14.13 15.36 -9.15
CA MET A 126 12.79 15.85 -8.80
C MET A 126 12.35 15.41 -7.40
N LEU A 127 12.58 14.14 -7.02
CA LEU A 127 12.20 13.59 -5.72
C LEU A 127 13.00 14.19 -4.57
N THR A 128 14.28 14.47 -4.77
CA THR A 128 15.14 15.13 -3.77
C THR A 128 15.02 16.65 -3.79
N GLU A 129 14.34 17.22 -4.79
CA GLU A 129 14.20 18.66 -5.02
C GLU A 129 15.55 19.36 -5.19
N LYS A 130 16.53 18.71 -5.83
CA LYS A 130 17.88 19.21 -6.02
C LYS A 130 17.93 20.61 -6.64
N ASP A 131 17.08 20.87 -7.66
CA ASP A 131 16.95 22.16 -8.34
C ASP A 131 15.63 22.87 -7.96
N GLY A 132 15.17 22.66 -6.75
CA GLY A 132 13.89 23.16 -6.24
C GLY A 132 12.69 22.30 -6.62
N PRO A 133 11.52 22.58 -6.03
CA PRO A 133 10.34 21.73 -6.17
C PRO A 133 9.81 21.74 -7.61
N LYS A 134 9.65 20.56 -8.19
CA LYS A 134 9.02 20.32 -9.50
C LYS A 134 7.61 19.75 -9.38
N PHE A 135 7.34 19.06 -8.29
CA PHE A 135 6.03 18.51 -7.95
C PHE A 135 5.21 19.55 -7.17
N ARG A 136 3.88 19.51 -7.33
CA ARG A 136 2.94 20.32 -6.53
C ARG A 136 3.03 19.98 -5.04
N LYS A 137 3.28 18.69 -4.73
CA LYS A 137 3.57 18.12 -3.43
C LYS A 137 4.49 16.91 -3.62
N ASN A 138 5.35 16.66 -2.64
CA ASN A 138 6.36 15.60 -2.75
C ASN A 138 6.37 14.72 -1.48
N PRO A 139 5.37 13.84 -1.35
CA PRO A 139 5.22 13.01 -0.15
C PRO A 139 6.35 12.00 0.06
N ARG A 140 7.21 11.76 -0.95
CA ARG A 140 8.33 10.80 -0.87
C ARG A 140 9.69 11.46 -0.67
N LYS A 141 9.79 12.76 -0.57
CA LYS A 141 11.07 13.46 -0.35
C LYS A 141 11.86 12.86 0.81
N GLN A 142 11.19 12.57 1.92
CA GLN A 142 11.84 12.02 3.12
C GLN A 142 12.35 10.60 2.95
N TRP A 143 11.86 9.81 2.00
CA TRP A 143 12.39 8.47 1.72
C TRP A 143 13.84 8.51 1.23
N TYR A 144 14.21 9.62 0.60
CA TYR A 144 15.51 9.82 -0.05
C TYR A 144 16.40 10.82 0.69
N HIS A 145 16.11 11.17 1.95
CA HIS A 145 16.95 12.11 2.72
C HIS A 145 18.38 11.58 2.92
N ASN A 146 18.56 10.25 2.90
CA ASN A 146 19.87 9.57 2.95
C ASN A 146 20.58 9.50 1.59
N LEU A 147 19.91 9.84 0.48
CA LEU A 147 20.53 9.86 -0.84
C LEU A 147 21.45 11.08 -0.95
N ALA A 148 22.71 10.83 -1.32
CA ALA A 148 23.70 11.89 -1.55
C ALA A 148 23.65 12.37 -3.00
N GLU A 149 23.70 11.44 -3.94
CA GLU A 149 23.66 11.74 -5.38
C GLU A 149 23.23 10.54 -6.22
N VAL A 150 22.79 10.81 -7.45
CA VAL A 150 22.61 9.82 -8.52
C VAL A 150 23.48 10.23 -9.69
N THR A 151 24.33 9.33 -10.17
CA THR A 151 25.24 9.58 -11.28
C THR A 151 25.04 8.54 -12.38
N ALA A 152 25.30 8.93 -13.65
CA ALA A 152 25.29 8.01 -14.78
C ALA A 152 26.71 7.71 -15.25
N ASN A 153 26.89 6.48 -15.74
CA ASN A 153 28.06 6.07 -16.50
C ASN A 153 27.58 5.63 -17.90
N GLY A 154 27.49 6.61 -18.82
CA GLY A 154 26.82 6.42 -20.11
C GLY A 154 25.29 6.36 -20.00
N ASP A 155 24.65 5.81 -21.03
CA ASP A 155 23.20 5.81 -21.16
C ASP A 155 22.49 4.65 -20.42
N HIS A 156 23.25 3.61 -20.02
CA HIS A 156 22.69 2.37 -19.49
C HIS A 156 23.24 1.95 -18.13
N GLU A 157 23.81 2.87 -17.37
CA GLU A 157 24.27 2.58 -16.02
C GLU A 157 24.07 3.80 -15.12
N VAL A 158 23.52 3.55 -13.90
CA VAL A 158 23.35 4.59 -12.87
C VAL A 158 23.83 4.10 -11.52
N THR A 159 24.43 4.98 -10.75
CA THR A 159 24.88 4.71 -9.38
C THR A 159 24.18 5.65 -8.42
N PHE A 160 23.54 5.09 -7.41
CA PHE A 160 22.98 5.81 -6.27
C PHE A 160 23.97 5.75 -5.12
N LYS A 161 24.40 6.90 -4.61
CA LYS A 161 25.27 7.02 -3.46
C LYS A 161 24.48 7.47 -2.24
N LEU A 162 24.58 6.74 -1.16
CA LEU A 162 23.95 7.00 0.12
C LEU A 162 24.96 7.61 1.10
N LYS A 163 24.49 8.47 2.01
CA LYS A 163 25.32 9.06 3.08
C LYS A 163 25.74 8.02 4.13
N ARG A 164 24.93 6.97 4.32
CA ARG A 164 25.13 5.84 5.24
C ARG A 164 24.43 4.59 4.70
N PRO A 165 24.73 3.37 5.17
CA PRO A 165 23.99 2.17 4.81
C PRO A 165 22.50 2.33 5.09
N GLN A 166 21.66 1.76 4.22
CA GLN A 166 20.21 1.73 4.37
C GLN A 166 19.67 0.43 3.78
N PRO A 167 19.48 -0.61 4.58
CA PRO A 167 19.04 -1.93 4.12
C PRO A 167 17.70 -1.92 3.35
N SER A 168 16.81 -0.98 3.67
CA SER A 168 15.50 -0.82 3.02
C SER A 168 15.57 -0.18 1.63
N PHE A 169 16.71 0.39 1.21
CA PHE A 169 16.79 1.25 0.03
C PHE A 169 16.26 0.59 -1.25
N LEU A 170 16.60 -0.68 -1.49
CA LEU A 170 16.05 -1.43 -2.64
C LEU A 170 14.53 -1.64 -2.53
N ALA A 171 14.00 -1.84 -1.33
CA ALA A 171 12.56 -1.97 -1.14
C ALA A 171 11.83 -0.66 -1.45
N LEU A 172 12.41 0.49 -1.05
CA LEU A 172 11.87 1.81 -1.41
C LEU A 172 11.82 2.00 -2.93
N ILE A 173 12.88 1.61 -3.66
CA ILE A 173 12.95 1.70 -5.12
C ILE A 173 12.00 0.69 -5.81
N ALA A 174 11.74 -0.47 -5.20
CA ALA A 174 10.82 -1.48 -5.73
C ALA A 174 9.34 -1.13 -5.50
N SER A 175 9.05 -0.16 -4.65
CA SER A 175 7.68 0.25 -4.33
C SER A 175 6.93 0.74 -5.57
N GLY A 176 5.66 0.37 -5.70
CA GLY A 176 4.78 0.92 -6.74
C GLY A 176 4.69 2.45 -6.76
N PHE A 177 5.12 3.11 -5.69
CA PHE A 177 5.20 4.57 -5.58
C PHE A 177 6.45 5.19 -6.19
N THR A 178 7.38 4.42 -6.74
CA THR A 178 8.67 4.91 -7.25
C THR A 178 8.92 4.60 -8.73
N PRO A 179 7.95 4.88 -9.62
CA PRO A 179 8.19 4.72 -11.05
C PRO A 179 9.26 5.71 -11.55
N VAL A 180 9.97 5.33 -12.61
CA VAL A 180 10.80 6.30 -13.34
C VAL A 180 9.92 7.16 -14.23
N TYR A 181 10.19 8.47 -14.25
CA TYR A 181 9.49 9.45 -15.10
C TYR A 181 10.36 9.91 -16.27
N PRO A 182 9.74 10.25 -17.43
CA PRO A 182 10.46 10.75 -18.58
C PRO A 182 11.00 12.15 -18.33
N CYS A 183 12.30 12.36 -18.56
CA CYS A 183 12.96 13.65 -18.35
C CYS A 183 12.48 14.74 -19.32
N HIS A 184 12.01 14.35 -20.47
CA HIS A 184 11.51 15.26 -21.52
C HIS A 184 10.07 15.74 -21.32
N ILE A 185 9.36 15.20 -20.31
CA ILE A 185 7.97 15.58 -19.98
C ILE A 185 7.95 16.33 -18.65
N ALA A 186 7.32 17.51 -18.65
CA ALA A 186 7.16 18.26 -17.42
C ALA A 186 6.32 17.49 -16.39
N ALA A 187 6.73 17.48 -15.11
CA ALA A 187 6.04 16.80 -14.02
C ALA A 187 4.54 17.17 -13.92
N ALA A 188 4.19 18.43 -14.23
CA ALA A 188 2.80 18.89 -14.25
C ALA A 188 1.94 18.16 -15.29
N THR A 189 2.50 17.79 -16.43
CA THR A 189 1.79 17.06 -17.50
C THR A 189 1.41 15.66 -17.05
N MET A 190 2.23 15.01 -16.20
CA MET A 190 2.00 13.68 -15.69
C MET A 190 0.72 13.55 -14.84
N ARG A 191 0.14 14.66 -14.38
CA ARG A 191 -1.12 14.69 -13.61
C ARG A 191 -2.33 14.29 -14.44
N THR A 192 -2.31 14.61 -15.74
CA THR A 192 -3.47 14.42 -16.63
C THR A 192 -3.16 13.62 -17.89
N LYS A 193 -1.90 13.60 -18.32
CA LYS A 193 -1.43 12.91 -19.52
C LYS A 193 -0.16 12.13 -19.18
N PRO A 194 -0.26 11.07 -18.36
CA PRO A 194 0.90 10.31 -17.94
C PRO A 194 1.50 9.53 -19.10
N ILE A 195 2.83 9.57 -19.20
CA ILE A 195 3.63 8.80 -20.15
C ILE A 195 4.57 7.92 -19.33
N GLY A 196 4.59 6.63 -19.62
CA GLY A 196 5.42 5.64 -18.96
C GLY A 196 6.13 4.72 -19.95
N THR A 197 6.78 3.71 -19.41
CA THR A 197 7.38 2.60 -20.17
C THR A 197 6.60 1.29 -19.98
N GLY A 198 5.47 1.37 -19.26
CA GLY A 198 4.70 0.23 -18.78
C GLY A 198 3.91 -0.53 -19.84
N PRO A 199 3.27 -1.65 -19.43
CA PRO A 199 2.53 -2.52 -20.33
C PRO A 199 1.28 -1.89 -20.95
N PHE A 200 0.77 -0.82 -20.34
CA PHE A 200 -0.44 -0.13 -20.83
C PHE A 200 -0.23 1.38 -20.98
N LYS A 201 -0.89 1.96 -22.01
CA LYS A 201 -0.96 3.39 -22.28
C LYS A 201 -2.32 3.92 -21.85
N VAL A 202 -2.38 5.18 -21.39
CA VAL A 202 -3.66 5.84 -21.05
C VAL A 202 -4.37 6.25 -22.34
N ALA A 203 -5.54 5.69 -22.59
CA ALA A 203 -6.42 6.08 -23.71
C ALA A 203 -7.43 7.13 -23.27
N GLU A 204 -7.96 7.03 -22.04
CA GLU A 204 -8.90 8.00 -21.47
C GLU A 204 -8.64 8.17 -19.97
N PHE A 205 -8.61 9.41 -19.52
CA PHE A 205 -8.58 9.75 -18.11
C PHE A 205 -9.64 10.80 -17.80
N ASN A 206 -10.81 10.33 -17.37
CA ASN A 206 -11.85 11.16 -16.78
C ASN A 206 -12.00 10.77 -15.31
N PRO A 207 -11.43 11.54 -14.37
CA PRO A 207 -11.32 11.16 -12.97
C PRO A 207 -12.63 10.76 -12.28
N SER A 208 -13.76 11.30 -12.74
CA SER A 208 -15.09 11.09 -12.13
C SER A 208 -15.96 10.07 -12.87
N ILE A 209 -15.53 9.59 -14.04
CA ILE A 209 -16.32 8.68 -14.89
C ILE A 209 -15.59 7.38 -15.16
N ALA A 210 -14.41 7.46 -15.79
CA ALA A 210 -13.66 6.28 -16.21
C ALA A 210 -12.16 6.55 -16.41
N ILE A 211 -11.35 5.49 -16.24
CA ILE A 211 -9.97 5.45 -16.68
C ILE A 211 -9.84 4.26 -17.61
N LYS A 212 -9.39 4.49 -18.85
CA LYS A 212 -9.20 3.42 -19.84
C LYS A 212 -7.73 3.33 -20.22
N LEU A 213 -7.20 2.14 -20.06
CA LEU A 213 -5.84 1.78 -20.44
C LEU A 213 -5.91 0.81 -21.61
N VAL A 214 -5.05 1.00 -22.61
CA VAL A 214 -4.90 0.09 -23.75
C VAL A 214 -3.51 -0.50 -23.77
N ARG A 215 -3.38 -1.72 -24.29
CA ARG A 215 -2.10 -2.43 -24.43
C ARG A 215 -1.06 -1.52 -25.09
N ASN A 216 0.15 -1.51 -24.57
CA ASN A 216 1.32 -0.95 -25.21
C ASN A 216 1.86 -1.98 -26.22
N PRO A 217 1.72 -1.80 -27.55
CA PRO A 217 2.19 -2.77 -28.55
C PRO A 217 3.73 -2.87 -28.58
N ASP A 218 4.41 -1.81 -28.13
CA ASP A 218 5.88 -1.74 -28.10
C ASP A 218 6.44 -2.04 -26.71
N TYR A 219 5.69 -2.80 -25.88
CA TYR A 219 6.15 -3.14 -24.55
C TYR A 219 7.39 -4.03 -24.60
N TRP A 220 8.43 -3.64 -23.92
CA TRP A 220 9.76 -4.25 -23.99
C TRP A 220 9.83 -5.68 -23.42
N LYS A 221 8.91 -6.08 -22.53
CA LYS A 221 8.79 -7.48 -22.06
C LYS A 221 7.95 -8.27 -23.07
N GLN A 222 8.62 -9.11 -23.86
CA GLN A 222 7.99 -9.89 -24.94
C GLN A 222 6.85 -10.78 -24.44
N GLY A 223 5.77 -10.84 -25.23
CA GLY A 223 4.59 -11.66 -24.96
C GLY A 223 3.66 -11.08 -23.88
N ARG A 224 3.93 -9.90 -23.38
CA ARG A 224 3.13 -9.19 -22.36
C ARG A 224 2.72 -7.80 -22.83
N PRO A 225 1.66 -7.23 -22.24
CA PRO A 225 0.65 -7.89 -21.38
C PRO A 225 -0.28 -8.79 -22.19
N TYR A 226 -1.03 -9.68 -21.51
CA TYR A 226 -2.00 -10.57 -22.17
C TYR A 226 -3.30 -9.85 -22.52
N LEU A 227 -3.77 -8.93 -21.68
CA LEU A 227 -4.99 -8.15 -21.88
C LEU A 227 -4.83 -7.13 -23.03
N ASP A 228 -5.91 -6.84 -23.75
CA ASP A 228 -5.96 -5.72 -24.72
C ASP A 228 -6.16 -4.39 -24.03
N ALA A 229 -6.95 -4.37 -22.94
CA ALA A 229 -7.31 -3.15 -22.23
C ALA A 229 -7.68 -3.41 -20.77
N ILE A 230 -7.64 -2.36 -19.98
CA ILE A 230 -8.20 -2.30 -18.62
C ILE A 230 -9.13 -1.10 -18.56
N GLU A 231 -10.36 -1.31 -18.09
CA GLU A 231 -11.33 -0.24 -17.89
C GLU A 231 -11.72 -0.14 -16.43
N TYR A 232 -11.46 1.03 -15.83
CA TYR A 232 -11.95 1.41 -14.51
C TYR A 232 -13.19 2.28 -14.65
N LYS A 233 -14.35 1.79 -14.20
CA LYS A 233 -15.61 2.55 -14.14
C LYS A 233 -15.77 3.14 -12.75
N VAL A 234 -15.94 4.45 -12.62
CA VAL A 234 -16.10 5.09 -11.30
C VAL A 234 -17.50 4.82 -10.76
N ILE A 235 -17.59 4.08 -9.65
CA ILE A 235 -18.84 3.76 -8.93
C ILE A 235 -18.59 4.05 -7.45
N THR A 236 -18.98 5.21 -6.98
CA THR A 236 -18.70 5.67 -5.61
C THR A 236 -19.60 5.05 -4.54
N ASN A 237 -20.79 4.56 -4.93
CA ASN A 237 -21.68 3.84 -4.03
C ASN A 237 -21.28 2.36 -3.98
N ARG A 238 -20.87 1.88 -2.81
CA ARG A 238 -20.40 0.50 -2.59
C ARG A 238 -21.48 -0.54 -2.95
N ALA A 239 -22.74 -0.31 -2.57
CA ALA A 239 -23.81 -1.26 -2.87
C ALA A 239 -24.04 -1.38 -4.38
N THR A 240 -24.05 -0.26 -5.10
CA THR A 240 -24.14 -0.24 -6.57
C THR A 240 -22.95 -0.97 -7.22
N ALA A 241 -21.73 -0.78 -6.70
CA ALA A 241 -20.56 -1.49 -7.20
C ALA A 241 -20.66 -3.00 -7.00
N MET A 242 -21.18 -3.46 -5.85
CA MET A 242 -21.39 -4.89 -5.60
C MET A 242 -22.48 -5.46 -6.51
N LEU A 243 -23.57 -4.72 -6.76
CA LEU A 243 -24.61 -5.14 -7.71
C LEU A 243 -24.04 -5.26 -9.15
N ALA A 244 -23.19 -4.32 -9.58
CA ALA A 244 -22.54 -4.40 -10.89
C ALA A 244 -21.63 -5.63 -11.00
N PHE A 245 -20.95 -6.02 -9.93
CA PHE A 245 -20.15 -7.26 -9.90
C PHE A 245 -21.05 -8.51 -9.98
N VAL A 246 -22.16 -8.55 -9.24
CA VAL A 246 -23.13 -9.65 -9.29
C VAL A 246 -23.79 -9.75 -10.67
N ALA A 247 -24.06 -8.62 -11.32
CA ALA A 247 -24.64 -8.55 -12.68
C ALA A 247 -23.63 -8.83 -13.81
N ASP A 248 -22.39 -9.22 -13.47
CA ASP A 248 -21.32 -9.50 -14.45
C ASP A 248 -20.89 -8.30 -15.32
N GLU A 249 -21.15 -7.07 -14.85
CA GLU A 249 -20.66 -5.85 -15.49
C GLU A 249 -19.19 -5.55 -15.15
N ILE A 250 -18.71 -6.09 -14.05
CA ILE A 250 -17.37 -5.90 -13.48
C ILE A 250 -16.70 -7.26 -13.30
N ASP A 251 -15.44 -7.40 -13.74
CA ASP A 251 -14.65 -8.63 -13.63
C ASP A 251 -13.91 -8.74 -12.29
N LEU A 252 -13.49 -7.60 -11.72
CA LEU A 252 -12.68 -7.49 -10.52
C LEU A 252 -13.18 -6.34 -9.66
N THR A 253 -13.43 -6.60 -8.37
CA THR A 253 -13.74 -5.54 -7.40
C THR A 253 -12.53 -4.64 -7.18
N PHE A 254 -12.77 -3.37 -6.78
CA PHE A 254 -11.65 -2.53 -6.37
C PHE A 254 -10.94 -3.18 -5.17
N PRO A 255 -9.60 -3.24 -5.19
CA PRO A 255 -8.85 -4.00 -4.19
C PRO A 255 -9.11 -3.55 -2.76
N GLY A 256 -9.41 -4.51 -1.90
CA GLY A 256 -9.65 -4.27 -0.48
C GLY A 256 -10.97 -3.56 -0.16
N GLU A 257 -11.95 -3.54 -1.06
CA GLU A 257 -13.24 -2.84 -0.84
C GLU A 257 -14.38 -3.74 -0.37
N VAL A 258 -14.23 -5.05 -0.49
CA VAL A 258 -15.28 -5.99 -0.03
C VAL A 258 -15.07 -6.25 1.46
N SER A 259 -15.89 -5.62 2.30
CA SER A 259 -15.84 -5.84 3.75
C SER A 259 -16.31 -7.26 4.11
N ILE A 260 -15.92 -7.76 5.29
CA ILE A 260 -16.27 -9.12 5.74
C ILE A 260 -17.78 -9.38 5.75
N PRO A 261 -18.65 -8.47 6.23
CA PRO A 261 -20.11 -8.65 6.12
C PRO A 261 -20.59 -8.79 4.67
N ILE A 262 -20.11 -7.92 3.76
CA ILE A 262 -20.50 -7.94 2.34
C ILE A 262 -20.00 -9.21 1.64
N LEU A 263 -18.82 -9.70 2.00
CA LEU A 263 -18.24 -10.91 1.42
C LEU A 263 -19.17 -12.12 1.55
N LYS A 264 -19.77 -12.30 2.72
CA LYS A 264 -20.69 -13.42 2.98
C LYS A 264 -21.91 -13.41 2.06
N ASP A 265 -22.44 -12.22 1.77
CA ASP A 265 -23.59 -12.07 0.88
C ASP A 265 -23.19 -12.20 -0.60
N LEU A 266 -22.02 -11.68 -0.97
CA LEU A 266 -21.47 -11.78 -2.32
C LEU A 266 -21.20 -13.25 -2.70
N GLN A 267 -20.63 -14.04 -1.78
CA GLN A 267 -20.36 -15.47 -2.00
C GLN A 267 -21.64 -16.31 -2.19
N LYS A 268 -22.77 -15.91 -1.59
CA LYS A 268 -24.06 -16.55 -1.84
C LYS A 268 -24.62 -16.23 -3.22
N GLN A 269 -24.44 -14.99 -3.69
CA GLN A 269 -24.98 -14.52 -4.97
C GLN A 269 -24.11 -14.95 -6.16
N VAL A 270 -22.78 -15.00 -5.98
CA VAL A 270 -21.81 -15.38 -7.03
C VAL A 270 -20.84 -16.44 -6.47
N PRO A 271 -21.32 -17.68 -6.23
CA PRO A 271 -20.53 -18.71 -5.56
C PRO A 271 -19.28 -19.14 -6.36
N GLN A 272 -19.24 -18.90 -7.67
CA GLN A 272 -18.09 -19.14 -8.53
C GLN A 272 -17.04 -18.02 -8.49
N ALA A 273 -17.31 -16.89 -7.85
CA ALA A 273 -16.33 -15.83 -7.70
C ALA A 273 -15.20 -16.26 -6.75
N ILE A 274 -13.98 -15.88 -7.09
CA ILE A 274 -12.82 -16.08 -6.23
C ILE A 274 -12.69 -14.82 -5.36
N CYS A 275 -12.71 -14.99 -4.05
CA CYS A 275 -12.53 -13.89 -3.11
C CYS A 275 -11.39 -14.22 -2.15
N GLN A 276 -10.42 -13.32 -2.02
CA GLN A 276 -9.32 -13.47 -1.08
C GLN A 276 -9.34 -12.35 -0.04
N VAL A 277 -9.52 -12.72 1.23
CA VAL A 277 -9.33 -11.82 2.37
C VAL A 277 -7.85 -11.73 2.67
N ARG A 278 -7.32 -10.51 2.68
CA ARG A 278 -5.91 -10.25 2.98
C ARG A 278 -5.76 -9.10 3.97
N PRO A 279 -4.76 -9.11 4.83
CA PRO A 279 -4.32 -7.91 5.50
C PRO A 279 -3.79 -6.94 4.44
N THR A 280 -4.13 -5.68 4.59
CA THR A 280 -3.86 -4.68 3.53
C THR A 280 -2.60 -3.87 3.78
N ASN A 281 -1.96 -4.05 4.94
CA ASN A 281 -0.95 -3.14 5.50
C ASN A 281 -1.44 -1.68 5.55
N VAL A 282 -2.73 -1.54 5.82
CA VAL A 282 -3.41 -0.26 6.02
C VAL A 282 -4.08 -0.31 7.38
N SER A 283 -3.82 0.70 8.19
CA SER A 283 -4.42 0.83 9.51
C SER A 283 -5.46 1.93 9.55
N THR A 284 -6.53 1.69 10.30
CA THR A 284 -7.51 2.72 10.68
C THR A 284 -7.00 3.41 11.94
N ASN A 285 -6.96 4.72 11.93
CA ASN A 285 -6.43 5.53 13.02
C ASN A 285 -7.12 6.88 13.11
N LEU A 286 -6.90 7.57 14.23
CA LEU A 286 -7.20 8.99 14.36
C LEU A 286 -5.94 9.79 13.99
N ILE A 287 -6.14 10.93 13.38
CA ILE A 287 -5.08 11.91 13.10
C ILE A 287 -5.39 13.12 13.98
N LEU A 288 -4.65 13.27 15.06
CA LEU A 288 -4.76 14.41 15.98
C LEU A 288 -3.78 15.49 15.52
N ASN A 289 -4.24 16.73 15.44
CA ASN A 289 -3.36 17.86 15.13
C ASN A 289 -2.72 18.38 16.42
N HIS A 290 -1.52 17.91 16.73
CA HIS A 290 -0.80 18.25 17.97
C HIS A 290 -0.30 19.69 18.03
N ALA A 291 -0.37 20.45 16.94
CA ALA A 291 0.05 21.85 16.91
C ALA A 291 -1.05 22.82 17.32
N VAL A 292 -2.31 22.37 17.42
CA VAL A 292 -3.45 23.26 17.69
C VAL A 292 -4.35 22.71 18.80
N PRO A 293 -5.05 23.60 19.56
CA PRO A 293 -6.07 23.16 20.50
C PRO A 293 -7.18 22.36 19.82
N PRO A 294 -7.77 21.36 20.51
CA PRO A 294 -7.46 20.97 21.88
C PRO A 294 -6.34 19.93 21.99
N PHE A 295 -5.84 19.35 20.89
CA PHE A 295 -4.94 18.19 20.85
C PHE A 295 -3.45 18.57 21.03
N ASN A 296 -3.13 19.85 21.22
CA ASN A 296 -1.85 20.28 21.76
C ASN A 296 -1.74 20.06 23.30
N ASN A 297 -2.83 19.62 23.94
CA ASN A 297 -2.85 19.20 25.34
C ASN A 297 -2.71 17.66 25.44
N PRO A 298 -1.60 17.12 25.98
CA PRO A 298 -1.36 15.68 26.06
C PRO A 298 -2.39 14.93 26.93
N GLU A 299 -3.01 15.59 27.92
CA GLU A 299 -4.06 14.95 28.73
C GLU A 299 -5.33 14.71 27.90
N ILE A 300 -5.69 15.62 27.00
CA ILE A 300 -6.81 15.38 26.06
C ILE A 300 -6.48 14.25 25.09
N VAL A 301 -5.25 14.21 24.57
CA VAL A 301 -4.78 13.10 23.71
C VAL A 301 -4.88 11.77 24.47
N LYS A 302 -4.44 11.74 25.73
CA LYS A 302 -4.54 10.56 26.59
C LYS A 302 -6.00 10.14 26.84
N ALA A 303 -6.90 11.10 27.06
CA ALA A 303 -8.33 10.82 27.21
C ALA A 303 -8.92 10.20 25.94
N VAL A 304 -8.53 10.67 24.75
CA VAL A 304 -8.91 10.05 23.47
C VAL A 304 -8.39 8.62 23.39
N MET A 305 -7.12 8.37 23.72
CA MET A 305 -6.54 7.02 23.69
C MET A 305 -7.29 6.04 24.59
N LEU A 306 -7.68 6.48 25.79
CA LEU A 306 -8.41 5.70 26.79
C LEU A 306 -9.89 5.48 26.39
N ALA A 307 -10.48 6.37 25.59
CA ALA A 307 -11.85 6.23 25.11
C ALA A 307 -12.04 5.09 24.11
N LEU A 308 -10.96 4.75 23.37
CA LEU A 308 -11.02 3.83 22.24
C LEU A 308 -11.14 2.38 22.69
N ASP A 309 -12.30 1.77 22.44
CA ASP A 309 -12.54 0.32 22.51
C ASP A 309 -12.16 -0.31 21.18
N ARG A 310 -10.91 -0.75 21.06
CA ARG A 310 -10.36 -1.36 19.86
C ARG A 310 -10.98 -2.71 19.54
N LYS A 311 -11.30 -3.48 20.59
CA LYS A 311 -11.96 -4.78 20.43
C LYS A 311 -13.38 -4.59 19.92
N GLY A 312 -14.21 -3.76 20.55
CA GLY A 312 -15.56 -3.46 20.10
C GLY A 312 -15.58 -2.85 18.70
N PHE A 313 -14.62 -1.99 18.37
CA PHE A 313 -14.45 -1.45 17.02
C PHE A 313 -14.21 -2.57 15.99
N ASN A 314 -13.32 -3.52 16.31
CA ASN A 314 -13.00 -4.67 15.46
C ASN A 314 -14.22 -5.59 15.30
N ASP A 315 -14.92 -5.89 16.38
CA ASP A 315 -16.09 -6.77 16.37
C ASP A 315 -17.22 -6.17 15.50
N ILE A 316 -17.47 -4.86 15.61
CA ILE A 316 -18.55 -4.16 14.86
C ILE A 316 -18.22 -4.11 13.35
N LEU A 317 -17.02 -3.69 12.99
CA LEU A 317 -16.70 -3.39 11.59
C LEU A 317 -16.13 -4.59 10.82
N TYR A 318 -15.41 -5.46 11.51
CA TYR A 318 -14.63 -6.53 10.88
C TYR A 318 -14.94 -7.92 11.43
N GLN A 319 -15.97 -8.05 12.28
CA GLN A 319 -16.39 -9.33 12.90
C GLN A 319 -15.20 -10.04 13.62
N GLY A 320 -14.31 -9.26 14.23
CA GLY A 320 -13.13 -9.76 14.93
C GLY A 320 -11.93 -10.09 14.04
N GLU A 321 -12.06 -9.98 12.72
CA GLU A 321 -11.04 -10.42 11.76
C GLU A 321 -9.85 -9.45 11.60
N ALA A 322 -10.00 -8.16 11.96
CA ALA A 322 -8.91 -7.21 11.85
C ALA A 322 -7.86 -7.39 12.97
N THR A 323 -6.64 -6.98 12.71
CA THR A 323 -5.53 -7.11 13.65
C THR A 323 -5.34 -5.83 14.44
N ILE A 324 -5.33 -5.91 15.79
CA ILE A 324 -4.98 -4.79 16.66
C ILE A 324 -3.46 -4.72 16.73
N GLY A 325 -2.88 -3.52 16.67
CA GLY A 325 -1.43 -3.32 16.68
C GLY A 325 -1.04 -1.86 16.80
N GLY A 326 0.23 -1.57 16.66
CA GLY A 326 0.78 -0.22 16.58
C GLY A 326 0.80 0.33 15.15
N ALA A 327 1.78 1.18 14.85
CA ALA A 327 1.95 1.78 13.52
C ALA A 327 2.35 0.74 12.45
N MET A 328 3.08 -0.31 12.86
CA MET A 328 3.52 -1.38 11.98
C MET A 328 2.58 -2.60 12.07
N LEU A 329 2.38 -3.28 10.94
CA LEU A 329 1.56 -4.49 10.86
C LEU A 329 2.19 -5.61 11.72
N PRO A 330 1.44 -6.19 12.69
CA PRO A 330 1.96 -7.27 13.53
C PRO A 330 2.17 -8.59 12.78
N ALA A 331 2.96 -9.47 13.39
CA ALA A 331 3.08 -10.85 12.94
C ALA A 331 1.71 -11.59 13.04
N PRO A 332 1.46 -12.62 12.21
CA PRO A 332 2.41 -13.26 11.27
C PRO A 332 2.50 -12.55 9.90
N GLU A 333 1.62 -11.61 9.60
CA GLU A 333 1.54 -10.96 8.30
C GLU A 333 2.67 -9.95 8.10
N GLY A 334 2.87 -9.06 9.09
CA GLY A 334 3.96 -8.08 9.10
C GLY A 334 5.23 -8.61 9.77
N LEU A 335 6.35 -8.05 9.39
CA LEU A 335 7.66 -8.40 9.97
C LEU A 335 8.03 -7.54 11.17
N TRP A 336 7.54 -6.30 11.22
CA TRP A 336 8.05 -5.23 12.07
C TRP A 336 7.12 -4.82 13.22
N GLY A 337 5.85 -5.21 13.18
CA GLY A 337 4.92 -4.84 14.25
C GLY A 337 5.30 -5.44 15.59
N MET A 338 5.10 -4.66 16.66
CA MET A 338 5.42 -5.10 18.00
C MET A 338 4.43 -6.15 18.50
N PRO A 339 4.87 -7.09 19.35
CA PRO A 339 4.00 -8.08 19.99
C PRO A 339 3.01 -7.41 20.95
N ASP A 340 1.89 -8.09 21.22
CA ASP A 340 0.81 -7.61 22.10
C ASP A 340 1.30 -7.22 23.50
N ASP A 341 2.31 -7.92 24.02
CA ASP A 341 2.89 -7.63 25.35
C ASP A 341 3.46 -6.21 25.44
N PHE A 342 3.98 -5.67 24.35
CA PHE A 342 4.50 -4.29 24.31
C PHE A 342 3.39 -3.22 24.32
N LEU A 343 2.16 -3.61 24.01
CA LEU A 343 1.01 -2.70 23.96
C LEU A 343 0.25 -2.63 25.28
N LYS A 344 0.43 -3.58 26.20
CA LYS A 344 -0.37 -3.69 27.44
C LYS A 344 -0.35 -2.43 28.29
N ASP A 345 0.78 -1.75 28.36
CA ASP A 345 0.97 -0.54 29.17
C ASP A 345 0.66 0.77 28.42
N VAL A 346 0.32 0.65 27.13
CA VAL A 346 -0.07 1.81 26.30
C VAL A 346 -1.51 2.20 26.65
N PRO A 347 -1.81 3.51 26.86
CA PRO A 347 -3.15 3.94 27.19
C PRO A 347 -4.22 3.41 26.22
N GLY A 348 -5.26 2.76 26.76
CA GLY A 348 -6.38 2.21 26.00
C GLY A 348 -6.10 0.90 25.24
N TYR A 349 -4.91 0.30 25.36
CA TYR A 349 -4.66 -1.06 24.84
C TYR A 349 -4.86 -2.13 25.91
N GLY A 350 -4.41 -1.88 27.15
CA GLY A 350 -4.62 -2.77 28.29
C GLY A 350 -5.78 -2.35 29.17
N GLY A 351 -6.18 -3.27 30.08
CA GLY A 351 -7.29 -3.05 31.01
C GLY A 351 -8.67 -3.23 30.40
N SER A 352 -9.72 -3.00 31.21
CA SER A 352 -11.09 -3.02 30.70
C SER A 352 -11.44 -1.71 30.01
N THR A 353 -12.33 -1.76 29.03
CA THR A 353 -12.84 -0.55 28.34
C THR A 353 -13.50 0.42 29.34
N ASP A 354 -14.27 -0.13 30.32
CA ASP A 354 -14.98 0.69 31.31
C ASP A 354 -14.00 1.43 32.23
N ASP A 355 -12.99 0.75 32.77
CA ASP A 355 -11.94 1.35 33.61
C ASP A 355 -11.15 2.43 32.83
N ASN A 356 -10.85 2.18 31.58
CA ASN A 356 -10.17 3.14 30.72
C ASN A 356 -11.03 4.39 30.49
N ARG A 357 -12.33 4.21 30.20
CA ARG A 357 -13.28 5.33 30.05
C ARG A 357 -13.49 6.09 31.35
N GLU A 358 -13.48 5.43 32.52
CA GLU A 358 -13.53 6.13 33.82
C GLU A 358 -12.30 7.02 34.03
N LYS A 359 -11.09 6.51 33.72
CA LYS A 359 -9.85 7.31 33.75
C LYS A 359 -9.93 8.48 32.76
N ALA A 360 -10.45 8.26 31.54
CA ALA A 360 -10.65 9.33 30.57
C ALA A 360 -11.62 10.40 31.09
N ARG A 361 -12.76 10.00 31.68
CA ARG A 361 -13.72 10.94 32.28
C ARG A 361 -13.11 11.73 33.45
N ALA A 362 -12.26 11.09 34.26
CA ALA A 362 -11.55 11.78 35.35
C ALA A 362 -10.61 12.86 34.79
N ILE A 363 -9.86 12.57 33.73
CA ILE A 363 -9.02 13.56 33.03
C ILE A 363 -9.88 14.69 32.48
N MET A 364 -10.96 14.40 31.76
CA MET A 364 -11.83 15.40 31.16
C MET A 364 -12.47 16.29 32.20
N LYS A 365 -12.91 15.71 33.33
CA LYS A 365 -13.44 16.46 34.48
C LYS A 365 -12.39 17.42 35.07
N GLY A 366 -11.14 16.97 35.23
CA GLY A 366 -10.02 17.80 35.68
C GLY A 366 -9.75 19.01 34.77
N LEU A 367 -10.06 18.87 33.49
CA LEU A 367 -9.95 19.93 32.48
C LEU A 367 -11.22 20.79 32.33
N GLY A 368 -12.25 20.55 33.16
CA GLY A 368 -13.49 21.35 33.21
C GLY A 368 -14.55 20.93 32.18
N TYR A 369 -14.44 19.72 31.62
CA TYR A 369 -15.45 19.11 30.77
C TYR A 369 -16.32 18.10 31.53
N GLY A 370 -17.53 17.87 31.05
CA GLY A 370 -18.49 16.96 31.66
C GLY A 370 -19.70 16.72 30.75
N PRO A 371 -20.72 15.96 31.23
CA PRO A 371 -21.89 15.65 30.42
C PRO A 371 -22.66 16.91 29.97
N ASP A 372 -22.73 17.94 30.84
CA ASP A 372 -23.40 19.20 30.52
C ASP A 372 -22.52 20.23 29.80
N LYS A 373 -21.21 19.94 29.71
CA LYS A 373 -20.21 20.80 29.05
C LYS A 373 -19.19 19.92 28.33
N PRO A 374 -19.57 19.20 27.25
CA PRO A 374 -18.65 18.37 26.51
C PRO A 374 -17.63 19.20 25.72
N LEU A 375 -16.46 18.59 25.45
CA LEU A 375 -15.50 19.14 24.50
C LEU A 375 -16.05 18.96 23.08
N LYS A 376 -16.32 20.06 22.38
CA LYS A 376 -16.81 20.03 21.01
C LYS A 376 -15.64 20.07 20.03
N VAL A 377 -15.61 19.14 19.08
CA VAL A 377 -14.61 19.07 17.99
C VAL A 377 -15.26 18.71 16.67
N LYS A 378 -14.63 19.10 15.55
CA LYS A 378 -15.02 18.65 14.21
C LYS A 378 -14.17 17.48 13.81
N LEU A 379 -14.80 16.31 13.61
CA LEU A 379 -14.18 15.09 13.13
C LEU A 379 -14.18 15.10 11.59
N THR A 380 -13.08 15.53 10.99
CA THR A 380 -12.92 15.55 9.53
C THR A 380 -12.84 14.14 8.99
N VAL A 381 -13.69 13.81 8.02
CA VAL A 381 -13.82 12.47 7.44
C VAL A 381 -13.93 12.55 5.93
N ARG A 382 -13.16 11.74 5.21
CA ARG A 382 -13.32 11.58 3.76
C ARG A 382 -14.67 10.93 3.46
N ASN A 383 -15.48 11.55 2.56
CA ASN A 383 -16.85 11.12 2.29
C ASN A 383 -16.94 9.87 1.40
N ILE A 384 -16.34 8.77 1.83
CA ILE A 384 -16.55 7.42 1.27
C ILE A 384 -16.80 6.43 2.41
N ALA A 385 -17.58 5.38 2.16
CA ALA A 385 -18.02 4.43 3.18
C ALA A 385 -16.86 3.85 4.01
N LEU A 386 -15.72 3.54 3.37
CA LEU A 386 -14.52 3.01 4.02
C LEU A 386 -14.00 3.90 5.17
N PHE A 387 -14.23 5.22 5.12
CA PHE A 387 -13.83 6.17 6.16
C PHE A 387 -14.99 6.58 7.07
N ARG A 388 -16.22 6.68 6.51
CA ARG A 388 -17.40 7.06 7.31
C ARG A 388 -17.78 6.00 8.33
N ASP A 389 -17.81 4.72 7.93
CA ASP A 389 -18.25 3.64 8.81
C ASP A 389 -17.37 3.57 10.09
N PRO A 390 -16.02 3.57 9.99
CA PRO A 390 -15.15 3.71 11.16
C PRO A 390 -15.39 4.99 11.97
N ALA A 391 -15.61 6.12 11.31
CA ALA A 391 -15.81 7.41 11.99
C ALA A 391 -17.06 7.43 12.86
N VAL A 392 -18.14 6.78 12.44
CA VAL A 392 -19.39 6.64 13.23
C VAL A 392 -19.12 5.89 14.54
N VAL A 393 -18.37 4.79 14.49
CA VAL A 393 -18.02 4.02 15.68
C VAL A 393 -17.15 4.85 16.62
N VAL A 394 -16.13 5.53 16.08
CA VAL A 394 -15.25 6.41 16.86
C VAL A 394 -16.02 7.57 17.50
N GLN A 395 -16.93 8.22 16.77
CA GLN A 395 -17.78 9.28 17.29
C GLN A 395 -18.57 8.80 18.53
N GLY A 396 -19.16 7.60 18.45
CA GLY A 396 -19.85 6.99 19.59
C GLY A 396 -18.93 6.77 20.80
N GLN A 397 -17.72 6.24 20.56
CA GLN A 397 -16.74 5.98 21.63
C GLN A 397 -16.24 7.27 22.29
N LEU A 398 -15.97 8.32 21.52
CA LEU A 398 -15.55 9.63 22.04
C LEU A 398 -16.65 10.29 22.90
N LYS A 399 -17.93 10.11 22.54
CA LYS A 399 -19.05 10.63 23.29
C LYS A 399 -19.14 10.07 24.71
N GLU A 400 -18.73 8.81 24.91
CA GLU A 400 -18.70 8.15 26.23
C GLU A 400 -17.77 8.87 27.25
N VAL A 401 -16.84 9.68 26.77
CA VAL A 401 -15.90 10.44 27.59
C VAL A 401 -16.07 11.95 27.44
N TRP A 402 -17.27 12.38 27.02
CA TRP A 402 -17.68 13.78 26.89
C TRP A 402 -16.89 14.57 25.80
N ILE A 403 -16.46 13.88 24.76
CA ILE A 403 -15.95 14.50 23.54
C ILE A 403 -17.04 14.40 22.48
N ASP A 404 -17.68 15.54 22.18
CA ASP A 404 -18.72 15.66 21.17
C ASP A 404 -18.08 15.97 19.80
N ALA A 405 -17.92 14.93 19.02
CA ALA A 405 -17.25 14.98 17.72
C ALA A 405 -18.28 15.08 16.59
N GLU A 406 -18.51 16.27 16.08
CA GLU A 406 -19.37 16.50 14.90
C GLU A 406 -18.64 16.08 13.62
N MET A 407 -19.28 15.27 12.76
CA MET A 407 -18.68 14.85 11.49
C MET A 407 -18.63 15.99 10.47
N ASP A 408 -17.42 16.28 9.98
CA ASP A 408 -17.12 17.13 8.84
C ASP A 408 -16.80 16.25 7.63
N LEU A 409 -17.84 15.92 6.82
CA LEU A 409 -17.70 15.06 5.63
C LEU A 409 -17.11 15.84 4.47
N VAL A 410 -15.95 15.41 3.98
CA VAL A 410 -15.20 16.09 2.93
C VAL A 410 -15.02 15.18 1.71
N GLU A 411 -15.45 15.68 0.55
CA GLU A 411 -15.28 14.95 -0.71
C GLU A 411 -13.79 14.71 -1.05
N THR A 412 -13.50 13.58 -1.69
CA THR A 412 -12.13 13.14 -1.99
C THR A 412 -11.23 14.22 -2.61
N PRO A 413 -11.65 14.99 -3.64
CA PRO A 413 -10.79 16.02 -4.23
C PRO A 413 -10.43 17.15 -3.27
N ALA A 414 -11.28 17.46 -2.30
CA ALA A 414 -11.07 18.50 -1.29
C ALA A 414 -10.35 17.99 -0.03
N TYR A 415 -10.49 16.69 0.27
CA TYR A 415 -9.93 16.08 1.50
C TYR A 415 -8.40 16.16 1.55
N ALA A 416 -7.71 15.69 0.52
CA ALA A 416 -6.25 15.69 0.52
C ALA A 416 -5.65 17.10 0.62
N PRO A 417 -6.12 18.13 -0.12
CA PRO A 417 -5.68 19.51 0.07
C PRO A 417 -5.95 20.05 1.49
N LYS A 418 -7.13 19.75 2.08
CA LYS A 418 -7.47 20.17 3.46
C LYS A 418 -6.49 19.58 4.46
N MET A 419 -6.20 18.27 4.36
CA MET A 419 -5.25 17.59 5.23
C MET A 419 -3.82 18.13 5.07
N THR A 420 -3.36 18.37 3.86
CA THR A 420 -2.02 18.91 3.58
C THR A 420 -1.85 20.32 4.17
N ARG A 421 -2.89 21.17 4.10
CA ARG A 421 -2.87 22.49 4.75
C ARG A 421 -3.02 22.43 6.27
N LYS A 422 -3.20 21.23 6.85
CA LYS A 422 -3.42 21.03 8.30
C LYS A 422 -4.68 21.76 8.82
N ASP A 423 -5.68 21.96 7.94
CA ASP A 423 -6.94 22.67 8.24
C ASP A 423 -7.96 21.72 8.89
N TYR A 424 -7.60 21.20 10.06
CA TYR A 424 -8.43 20.31 10.89
C TYR A 424 -7.84 20.21 12.31
N THR A 425 -8.64 19.74 13.27
CA THR A 425 -8.19 19.42 14.64
C THR A 425 -8.05 17.91 14.84
N ILE A 426 -9.05 17.13 14.42
CA ILE A 426 -9.06 15.66 14.45
C ILE A 426 -9.62 15.13 13.14
N SER A 427 -9.08 14.04 12.65
CA SER A 427 -9.62 13.31 11.49
C SER A 427 -9.65 11.80 11.75
N ALA A 428 -10.73 11.15 11.35
CA ALA A 428 -10.73 9.69 11.21
C ALA A 428 -10.11 9.35 9.86
N GLY A 429 -8.99 8.66 9.89
CA GLY A 429 -8.18 8.41 8.73
C GLY A 429 -7.70 6.98 8.61
N MET A 430 -7.05 6.72 7.50
CA MET A 430 -6.30 5.49 7.27
C MET A 430 -4.88 5.84 6.86
N VAL A 431 -3.93 5.06 7.33
CA VAL A 431 -2.55 5.12 6.85
C VAL A 431 -2.15 3.76 6.31
N GLY A 432 -1.69 3.75 5.06
CA GLY A 432 -1.20 2.55 4.41
C GLY A 432 0.30 2.63 4.21
N SER A 433 0.98 1.50 4.40
CA SER A 433 2.35 1.34 3.97
C SER A 433 2.39 0.58 2.64
N GLY A 434 3.06 1.14 1.64
CA GLY A 434 3.35 0.44 0.38
C GLY A 434 4.38 -0.66 0.56
N LEU A 435 5.09 -0.66 1.68
CA LEU A 435 6.13 -1.60 2.04
C LEU A 435 5.88 -2.16 3.44
N ASP A 436 6.25 -3.41 3.64
CA ASP A 436 6.44 -3.95 4.99
C ASP A 436 7.88 -3.61 5.44
N ASP A 437 8.14 -2.30 5.57
CA ASP A 437 9.40 -1.76 6.07
C ASP A 437 9.15 -0.45 6.85
N PRO A 438 9.78 -0.27 8.01
CA PRO A 438 9.58 0.89 8.87
C PRO A 438 10.03 2.22 8.26
N ASP A 439 11.01 2.23 7.36
CA ASP A 439 11.52 3.47 6.78
C ASP A 439 10.43 4.25 6.06
N GLN A 440 9.61 3.58 5.23
CA GLN A 440 8.48 4.27 4.62
C GLN A 440 7.54 4.85 5.66
N GLN A 441 7.14 4.03 6.64
CA GLN A 441 6.12 4.40 7.61
C GLN A 441 6.59 5.55 8.49
N PHE A 442 7.81 5.46 9.02
CA PHE A 442 8.31 6.43 9.98
C PHE A 442 8.73 7.75 9.32
N TYR A 443 9.52 7.72 8.26
CA TYR A 443 9.93 8.95 7.57
C TYR A 443 8.77 9.69 6.94
N GLU A 444 7.80 8.97 6.36
CA GLU A 444 6.68 9.61 5.71
C GLU A 444 5.68 10.21 6.69
N ASN A 445 5.32 9.47 7.76
CA ASN A 445 4.17 9.81 8.58
C ASN A 445 4.51 10.42 9.95
N TYR A 446 5.76 10.28 10.44
CA TYR A 446 6.11 10.64 11.81
C TYR A 446 7.36 11.52 11.94
N ALA A 447 8.29 11.51 10.98
CA ALA A 447 9.47 12.35 11.05
C ALA A 447 9.13 13.84 11.04
N CYS A 448 9.89 14.64 11.78
CA CYS A 448 9.75 16.08 11.81
C CYS A 448 9.87 16.68 10.40
N GLY A 449 8.99 17.61 10.07
CA GLY A 449 9.02 18.30 8.77
C GLY A 449 8.56 17.48 7.58
N SER A 450 8.16 16.23 7.75
CA SER A 450 7.55 15.46 6.67
C SER A 450 6.21 16.06 6.26
N GLU A 451 5.99 16.22 4.96
CA GLU A 451 4.74 16.75 4.41
C GLU A 451 3.52 15.90 4.82
N ARG A 452 3.71 14.57 4.93
CA ARG A 452 2.67 13.63 5.36
C ARG A 452 2.60 13.39 6.87
N ASN A 453 3.46 14.03 7.66
CA ASN A 453 3.25 14.11 9.09
C ASN A 453 2.03 15.01 9.37
N LEU A 454 0.86 14.43 9.14
CA LEU A 454 -0.41 15.13 9.21
C LEU A 454 -0.74 15.59 10.66
N GLY A 455 -0.30 14.83 11.65
CA GLY A 455 -0.48 15.17 13.06
C GLY A 455 0.38 16.34 13.54
N GLN A 456 1.36 16.79 12.77
CA GLN A 456 2.31 17.85 13.14
C GLN A 456 3.07 17.55 14.46
N TYR A 457 3.15 16.28 14.84
CA TYR A 457 3.98 15.86 15.96
C TYR A 457 5.45 15.93 15.55
N CYS A 458 6.30 16.48 16.39
CA CYS A 458 7.74 16.54 16.13
C CYS A 458 8.52 16.28 17.42
N ASN A 459 9.32 15.22 17.38
CA ASN A 459 10.21 14.84 18.47
C ASN A 459 11.60 14.53 17.89
N PRO A 460 12.60 15.43 18.04
CA PRO A 460 13.95 15.23 17.48
C PRO A 460 14.68 13.98 18.02
N GLU A 461 14.38 13.54 19.24
CA GLU A 461 14.97 12.31 19.78
C GLU A 461 14.38 11.07 19.09
N LEU A 462 13.08 11.13 18.73
CA LEU A 462 12.46 10.07 17.94
C LEU A 462 13.04 10.02 16.52
N ASP A 463 13.31 11.17 15.89
CA ASP A 463 13.95 11.23 14.57
C ASP A 463 15.34 10.58 14.59
N LYS A 464 16.12 10.75 15.67
CA LYS A 464 17.40 10.03 15.82
C LYS A 464 17.22 8.53 15.87
N LEU A 465 16.22 8.04 16.62
CA LEU A 465 15.93 6.59 16.66
C LEU A 465 15.46 6.08 15.29
N ILE A 466 14.68 6.87 14.55
CA ILE A 466 14.28 6.55 13.18
C ILE A 466 15.51 6.43 12.27
N ASP A 467 16.49 7.32 12.38
CA ASP A 467 17.74 7.25 11.64
C ASP A 467 18.61 6.06 12.05
N GLU A 468 18.67 5.75 13.34
CA GLU A 468 19.40 4.60 13.87
C GLU A 468 18.83 3.29 13.34
N GLN A 469 17.51 3.05 13.46
CA GLN A 469 16.90 1.83 12.92
C GLN A 469 17.08 1.71 11.40
N SER A 470 17.02 2.83 10.67
CA SER A 470 17.19 2.85 9.22
C SER A 470 18.59 2.43 8.77
N SER A 471 19.59 2.60 9.63
CA SER A 471 20.99 2.24 9.37
C SER A 471 21.37 0.85 9.89
N GLU A 472 20.56 0.27 10.77
CA GLU A 472 20.87 -1.01 11.41
C GLU A 472 20.71 -2.17 10.40
N THR A 473 21.76 -2.92 10.21
CA THR A 473 21.84 -4.03 9.26
C THR A 473 21.44 -5.38 9.87
N ASP A 474 21.54 -5.51 11.19
CA ASP A 474 21.05 -6.68 11.92
C ASP A 474 19.52 -6.56 12.09
N GLN A 475 18.80 -7.48 11.46
CA GLN A 475 17.34 -7.44 11.43
C GLN A 475 16.70 -7.53 12.81
N GLU A 476 17.25 -8.30 13.74
CA GLU A 476 16.69 -8.44 15.08
C GLU A 476 16.92 -7.19 15.94
N LYS A 477 18.09 -6.57 15.84
CA LYS A 477 18.36 -5.28 16.49
C LYS A 477 17.48 -4.20 15.90
N ARG A 478 17.39 -4.14 14.56
CA ARG A 478 16.51 -3.21 13.87
C ARG A 478 15.06 -3.35 14.33
N ARG A 479 14.56 -4.59 14.47
CA ARG A 479 13.21 -4.87 14.94
C ARG A 479 12.95 -4.32 16.34
N LYS A 480 13.90 -4.47 17.27
CA LYS A 480 13.79 -3.92 18.62
C LYS A 480 13.71 -2.40 18.64
N LEU A 481 14.53 -1.72 17.84
CA LEU A 481 14.45 -0.28 17.65
C LEU A 481 13.09 0.15 17.08
N VAL A 482 12.58 -0.57 16.10
CA VAL A 482 11.24 -0.33 15.52
C VAL A 482 10.14 -0.45 16.57
N TRP A 483 10.20 -1.46 17.43
CA TRP A 483 9.23 -1.63 18.54
C TRP A 483 9.33 -0.49 19.55
N GLU A 484 10.54 -0.05 19.87
CA GLU A 484 10.73 1.10 20.77
C GLU A 484 10.13 2.38 20.18
N ILE A 485 10.40 2.67 18.91
CA ILE A 485 9.84 3.82 18.20
C ILE A 485 8.31 3.74 18.17
N ASP A 486 7.76 2.61 17.72
CA ASP A 486 6.31 2.43 17.63
C ASP A 486 5.63 2.55 18.99
N ARG A 487 6.20 1.96 20.05
CA ARG A 487 5.69 2.10 21.41
C ARG A 487 5.65 3.56 21.89
N LYS A 488 6.72 4.33 21.62
CA LYS A 488 6.75 5.78 21.94
C LYS A 488 5.63 6.53 21.20
N LEU A 489 5.47 6.27 19.89
CA LEU A 489 4.41 6.87 19.07
C LEU A 489 3.00 6.56 19.63
N GLN A 490 2.79 5.33 20.10
CA GLN A 490 1.51 4.92 20.68
C GLN A 490 1.29 5.53 22.07
N ILE A 491 2.31 5.62 22.92
CA ILE A 491 2.19 6.26 24.25
C ILE A 491 1.85 7.74 24.10
N ASP A 492 2.51 8.44 23.18
CA ASP A 492 2.30 9.87 22.92
C ASP A 492 0.99 10.14 22.16
N GLY A 493 0.28 9.09 21.73
CA GLY A 493 -0.97 9.19 20.99
C GLY A 493 -0.84 9.96 19.68
N VAL A 494 0.32 9.86 19.02
CA VAL A 494 0.61 10.63 17.80
C VAL A 494 -0.41 10.35 16.69
N ARG A 495 -0.75 9.08 16.53
CA ARG A 495 -1.86 8.59 15.70
C ARG A 495 -2.53 7.44 16.43
N PRO A 496 -3.57 7.69 17.26
CA PRO A 496 -4.29 6.61 17.94
C PRO A 496 -4.77 5.53 16.98
N MET A 497 -4.09 4.38 17.01
CA MET A 497 -4.38 3.26 16.13
C MET A 497 -5.62 2.50 16.62
N LEU A 498 -6.48 2.08 15.69
CA LEU A 498 -7.66 1.27 15.97
C LEU A 498 -7.43 -0.18 15.56
N SER A 499 -7.13 -0.42 14.28
CA SER A 499 -6.82 -1.75 13.77
C SER A 499 -6.13 -1.70 12.40
N HIS A 500 -5.37 -2.74 12.07
CA HIS A 500 -4.97 -3.06 10.71
C HIS A 500 -6.11 -3.82 10.05
N TYR A 501 -6.74 -3.22 9.04
CA TYR A 501 -7.97 -3.76 8.52
C TYR A 501 -7.72 -4.88 7.51
N ARG A 502 -8.66 -5.83 7.46
CA ARG A 502 -8.70 -6.90 6.47
C ARG A 502 -9.94 -6.71 5.60
N ALA A 503 -9.76 -6.93 4.33
CA ALA A 503 -10.85 -6.90 3.37
C ALA A 503 -10.61 -7.88 2.24
N ALA A 504 -11.68 -8.23 1.55
CA ALA A 504 -11.59 -9.09 0.39
C ALA A 504 -11.40 -8.27 -0.89
N THR A 505 -10.70 -8.89 -1.82
CA THR A 505 -10.75 -8.58 -3.25
C THR A 505 -11.39 -9.76 -3.95
N CYS A 506 -12.43 -9.52 -4.73
CA CYS A 506 -13.18 -10.57 -5.42
C CYS A 506 -13.09 -10.40 -6.93
N TRP A 507 -13.02 -11.51 -7.66
CA TRP A 507 -13.02 -11.51 -9.12
C TRP A 507 -13.74 -12.74 -9.69
N HIS A 508 -14.26 -12.62 -10.89
CA HIS A 508 -14.85 -13.74 -11.60
C HIS A 508 -13.76 -14.75 -12.01
N SER A 509 -14.09 -16.02 -11.99
CA SER A 509 -13.16 -17.14 -12.23
C SER A 509 -12.46 -17.11 -13.59
N ARG A 510 -12.99 -16.34 -14.57
CA ARG A 510 -12.34 -16.08 -15.85
C ARG A 510 -11.08 -15.21 -15.76
N VAL A 511 -10.91 -14.43 -14.68
CA VAL A 511 -9.68 -13.66 -14.45
C VAL A 511 -8.62 -14.59 -13.88
N LYS A 512 -7.56 -14.81 -14.62
CA LYS A 512 -6.45 -15.69 -14.29
C LYS A 512 -5.16 -14.88 -14.12
N GLY A 513 -4.15 -15.47 -13.44
CA GLY A 513 -2.84 -14.84 -13.26
C GLY A 513 -2.84 -13.63 -12.32
N LEU A 514 -3.93 -13.39 -11.59
CA LEU A 514 -4.01 -12.30 -10.59
C LEU A 514 -3.49 -12.80 -9.24
N THR A 515 -2.56 -12.06 -8.65
CA THR A 515 -2.05 -12.30 -7.30
C THR A 515 -2.39 -11.11 -6.41
N ILE A 516 -3.05 -11.37 -5.27
CA ILE A 516 -3.34 -10.34 -4.25
C ILE A 516 -2.23 -10.37 -3.21
N MET A 517 -1.53 -9.25 -3.07
CA MET A 517 -0.45 -9.10 -2.09
C MET A 517 -0.96 -9.20 -0.65
N GLN A 518 -0.18 -9.81 0.25
CA GLN A 518 -0.56 -10.07 1.65
C GLN A 518 -0.17 -8.94 2.59
N ASN A 519 0.98 -8.30 2.35
CA ASN A 519 1.55 -7.27 3.22
C ASN A 519 1.74 -5.94 2.51
N SER A 520 1.03 -5.73 1.39
CA SER A 520 0.97 -4.46 0.69
C SER A 520 -0.24 -4.43 -0.23
N LEU A 521 -1.07 -3.41 -0.11
CA LEU A 521 -2.16 -3.16 -1.06
C LEU A 521 -1.66 -2.43 -2.33
N TYR A 522 -0.37 -2.05 -2.38
CA TYR A 522 0.15 -1.06 -3.32
C TYR A 522 1.02 -1.63 -4.45
N ASN A 523 1.51 -2.86 -4.36
CA ASN A 523 2.60 -3.32 -5.25
C ASN A 523 2.19 -4.36 -6.31
N GLY A 524 0.95 -4.82 -6.34
CA GLY A 524 0.49 -5.93 -7.18
C GLY A 524 -0.27 -5.54 -8.45
N TRP A 525 -0.15 -4.31 -8.97
CA TRP A 525 -1.07 -3.77 -9.96
C TRP A 525 -0.41 -3.41 -11.30
N ARG A 526 0.69 -4.08 -11.65
CA ARG A 526 1.35 -3.91 -12.95
C ARG A 526 0.51 -4.49 -14.10
N PHE A 527 -0.30 -5.51 -13.83
CA PHE A 527 -1.17 -6.19 -14.78
C PHE A 527 -0.45 -6.77 -16.02
N GLU A 528 0.80 -7.13 -15.89
CA GLU A 528 1.55 -7.80 -16.95
C GLU A 528 1.07 -9.24 -17.18
N ASP A 529 0.71 -9.94 -16.10
CA ASP A 529 0.43 -11.39 -16.07
C ASP A 529 -1.05 -11.77 -16.08
N PRO A 530 -2.00 -10.95 -15.63
CA PRO A 530 -3.41 -11.30 -15.69
C PRO A 530 -3.92 -11.46 -17.12
N TRP A 531 -4.81 -12.45 -17.31
CA TRP A 531 -5.47 -12.76 -18.57
C TRP A 531 -6.91 -13.23 -18.34
N LEU A 532 -7.70 -13.25 -19.41
CA LEU A 532 -9.11 -13.64 -19.37
C LEU A 532 -9.32 -14.99 -20.04
N ASP A 533 -9.81 -15.96 -19.29
CA ASP A 533 -10.24 -17.26 -19.78
C ASP A 533 -11.68 -17.15 -20.29
N ARG A 534 -11.82 -16.84 -21.60
CA ARG A 534 -13.09 -16.67 -22.31
C ARG A 534 -13.31 -17.75 -23.32
#